data_9013e993290bc928101b599cdb1921dd
#
_entry.id   9013e993290bc928101b599cdb1921dd
#
_cell.length_a   1.000
_cell.length_b   1.000
_cell.length_c   1.000
_cell.angle_alpha   90.00
_cell.angle_beta   90.00
_cell.angle_gamma   90.00
#
_symmetry.space_group_name_H-M   'P 1'
#
loop_
_entity.id
_entity.type
_entity.pdbx_description
1 polymer ?
#
loop_
_entity_poly.entity_id
_entity_poly.type
_entity_poly.pdbx_seq_one_letter_code
_entity_poly.pdbx_strand_id
1 'polypeptide(L)'
;MDLANKAALITGAKRIGAVVGRELAARGVDVAFSYARSKSEAEEAAGQVRSAGRRAEIFQTNLADPGACAALVESAVGALGRLDILINMASVYVQRPFAEVTAADWNAVIDVDLRAAFLCAHAAAPHMRRQGGGRIVNFSDWIAKSGRPRYVGYVPYYVAKTGVIALTEALALELAADNILVNAIAPGPILAPPGTTGDELKAVEDATPLGRWGGEIEIAKGVIALVDSDFITGETIRIDGGRHVK
;
A
#
# COMPACT_ATOMS: atom_id res chain seq x y z
N MET A 1 -0.87 6.37 17.39
CA MET A 1 0.46 6.01 17.99
C MET A 1 1.41 7.19 17.84
N ASP A 2 2.28 7.43 18.82
CA ASP A 2 3.40 8.38 18.61
C ASP A 2 4.36 7.84 17.55
N LEU A 3 4.60 8.60 16.49
CA LEU A 3 5.41 8.18 15.34
C LEU A 3 6.92 8.41 15.55
N ALA A 4 7.32 9.18 16.55
CA ALA A 4 8.73 9.47 16.82
C ALA A 4 9.52 8.17 17.11
N ASN A 5 10.63 7.99 16.38
CA ASN A 5 11.52 6.83 16.49
C ASN A 5 10.87 5.47 16.20
N LYS A 6 9.82 5.45 15.40
CA LYS A 6 9.22 4.24 14.84
C LYS A 6 9.91 3.83 13.55
N ALA A 7 9.63 2.61 13.09
CA ALA A 7 10.14 2.09 11.83
C ALA A 7 9.00 1.56 10.97
N ALA A 8 9.05 1.87 9.67
CA ALA A 8 8.09 1.45 8.67
C ALA A 8 8.74 0.60 7.57
N LEU A 9 8.02 -0.41 7.09
CA LEU A 9 8.28 -1.10 5.83
C LEU A 9 7.19 -0.74 4.83
N ILE A 10 7.59 -0.26 3.65
CA ILE A 10 6.71 0.06 2.54
C ILE A 10 7.00 -0.89 1.37
N THR A 11 6.03 -1.69 0.97
CA THR A 11 6.17 -2.54 -0.23
C THR A 11 5.87 -1.72 -1.48
N GLY A 12 6.92 -1.14 -2.07
CA GLY A 12 6.84 -0.26 -3.24
C GLY A 12 7.35 1.14 -2.97
N ALA A 13 8.48 1.49 -3.57
CA ALA A 13 9.18 2.75 -3.33
C ALA A 13 8.83 3.85 -4.34
N LYS A 14 8.11 3.51 -5.42
CA LYS A 14 7.89 4.42 -6.55
C LYS A 14 6.67 5.32 -6.33
N ARG A 15 6.72 6.58 -6.82
CA ARG A 15 5.58 7.51 -6.85
C ARG A 15 4.96 7.68 -5.46
N ILE A 16 3.78 7.14 -5.23
CA ILE A 16 3.03 7.24 -3.96
C ILE A 16 3.88 6.76 -2.78
N GLY A 17 4.59 5.63 -2.93
CA GLY A 17 5.44 5.08 -1.86
C GLY A 17 6.54 6.02 -1.41
N ALA A 18 7.18 6.74 -2.34
CA ALA A 18 8.20 7.75 -2.02
C ALA A 18 7.61 8.90 -1.19
N VAL A 19 6.43 9.41 -1.57
CA VAL A 19 5.77 10.51 -0.85
C VAL A 19 5.31 10.06 0.53
N VAL A 20 4.75 8.86 0.66
CA VAL A 20 4.37 8.27 1.96
C VAL A 20 5.60 8.13 2.86
N GLY A 21 6.70 7.61 2.35
CA GLY A 21 7.95 7.47 3.12
C GLY A 21 8.51 8.81 3.59
N ARG A 22 8.52 9.83 2.74
CA ARG A 22 8.93 11.18 3.09
C ARG A 22 8.06 11.77 4.20
N GLU A 23 6.74 11.62 4.10
CA GLU A 23 5.80 12.16 5.10
C GLU A 23 5.91 11.43 6.46
N LEU A 24 6.22 10.13 6.45
CA LEU A 24 6.55 9.37 7.66
C LEU A 24 7.88 9.83 8.26
N ALA A 25 8.91 10.02 7.43
CA ALA A 25 10.22 10.49 7.87
C ALA A 25 10.15 11.89 8.51
N ALA A 26 9.35 12.80 7.95
CA ALA A 26 9.10 14.12 8.54
C ALA A 26 8.47 14.05 9.94
N ARG A 27 7.91 12.90 10.34
CA ARG A 27 7.34 12.63 11.66
C ARG A 27 8.23 11.74 12.54
N GLY A 28 9.47 11.54 12.12
CA GLY A 28 10.48 10.84 12.91
C GLY A 28 10.51 9.33 12.71
N VAL A 29 9.95 8.80 11.61
CA VAL A 29 9.93 7.37 11.28
C VAL A 29 11.13 7.00 10.40
N ASP A 30 11.84 5.91 10.73
CA ASP A 30 12.81 5.28 9.86
C ASP A 30 12.08 4.40 8.82
N VAL A 31 12.54 4.34 7.58
CA VAL A 31 11.77 3.70 6.50
C VAL A 31 12.59 2.69 5.71
N ALA A 32 12.07 1.49 5.60
CA ALA A 32 12.53 0.49 4.64
C ALA A 32 11.58 0.45 3.43
N PHE A 33 12.14 0.36 2.23
CA PHE A 33 11.36 0.19 1.00
C PHE A 33 11.72 -1.13 0.32
N SER A 34 10.72 -1.78 -0.27
CA SER A 34 11.00 -2.82 -1.26
C SER A 34 10.78 -2.33 -2.69
N TYR A 35 11.52 -2.92 -3.61
CA TYR A 35 11.34 -2.70 -5.04
C TYR A 35 11.59 -4.00 -5.81
N ALA A 36 10.94 -4.18 -6.96
CA ALA A 36 11.22 -5.32 -7.83
C ALA A 36 12.24 -4.97 -8.92
N ARG A 37 12.01 -3.90 -9.67
CA ARG A 37 12.83 -3.47 -10.82
C ARG A 37 13.25 -2.01 -10.78
N SER A 38 12.57 -1.18 -10.00
CA SER A 38 12.74 0.28 -9.95
C SER A 38 13.80 0.68 -8.90
N LYS A 39 15.07 0.25 -9.06
CA LYS A 39 16.13 0.54 -8.10
C LYS A 39 16.41 2.03 -7.96
N SER A 40 16.47 2.75 -9.08
CA SER A 40 16.77 4.19 -9.10
C SER A 40 15.73 5.00 -8.31
N GLU A 41 14.45 4.69 -8.53
CA GLU A 41 13.37 5.36 -7.81
C GLU A 41 13.35 4.99 -6.32
N ALA A 42 13.76 3.77 -5.96
CA ALA A 42 13.90 3.36 -4.56
C ALA A 42 15.05 4.09 -3.86
N GLU A 43 16.18 4.28 -4.54
CA GLU A 43 17.31 5.08 -4.01
C GLU A 43 16.92 6.55 -3.84
N GLU A 44 16.18 7.12 -4.78
CA GLU A 44 15.68 8.49 -4.67
C GLU A 44 14.73 8.64 -3.47
N ALA A 45 13.78 7.72 -3.30
CA ALA A 45 12.87 7.70 -2.16
C ALA A 45 13.63 7.58 -0.83
N ALA A 46 14.61 6.69 -0.75
CA ALA A 46 15.48 6.56 0.42
C ALA A 46 16.31 7.82 0.67
N GLY A 47 16.81 8.47 -0.39
CA GLY A 47 17.49 9.76 -0.31
C GLY A 47 16.62 10.86 0.32
N GLN A 48 15.34 10.93 -0.04
CA GLN A 48 14.38 11.88 0.56
C GLN A 48 14.19 11.63 2.06
N VAL A 49 14.09 10.36 2.49
CA VAL A 49 14.00 9.99 3.91
C VAL A 49 15.27 10.38 4.67
N ARG A 50 16.45 10.08 4.10
CA ARG A 50 17.74 10.46 4.70
C ARG A 50 17.92 11.98 4.82
N SER A 51 17.44 12.73 3.84
CA SER A 51 17.45 14.20 3.88
C SER A 51 16.56 14.79 4.99
N ALA A 52 15.55 14.01 5.44
CA ALA A 52 14.76 14.36 6.63
C ALA A 52 15.41 13.91 7.96
N GLY A 53 16.67 13.46 7.92
CA GLY A 53 17.42 13.03 9.10
C GLY A 53 17.04 11.64 9.64
N ARG A 54 16.38 10.80 8.82
CA ARG A 54 15.97 9.46 9.23
C ARG A 54 16.75 8.37 8.48
N ARG A 55 16.78 7.16 9.05
CA ARG A 55 17.38 6.01 8.39
C ARG A 55 16.49 5.53 7.25
N ALA A 56 17.11 5.13 6.14
CA ALA A 56 16.39 4.57 5.01
C ALA A 56 17.18 3.41 4.39
N GLU A 57 16.49 2.29 4.18
CA GLU A 57 17.01 1.08 3.55
C GLU A 57 16.15 0.68 2.35
N ILE A 58 16.75 0.01 1.38
CA ILE A 58 16.05 -0.50 0.21
C ILE A 58 16.37 -1.97 -0.01
N PHE A 59 15.36 -2.76 -0.37
CA PHE A 59 15.49 -4.20 -0.59
C PHE A 59 14.90 -4.59 -1.94
N GLN A 60 15.70 -5.24 -2.78
CA GLN A 60 15.16 -5.85 -4.00
C GLN A 60 14.41 -7.13 -3.64
N THR A 61 13.12 -7.18 -3.96
CA THR A 61 12.27 -8.29 -3.55
C THR A 61 11.24 -8.61 -4.64
N ASN A 62 11.16 -9.88 -4.99
CA ASN A 62 10.04 -10.39 -5.79
C ASN A 62 8.92 -10.88 -4.86
N LEU A 63 7.91 -10.05 -4.66
CA LEU A 63 6.79 -10.38 -3.75
C LEU A 63 5.86 -11.49 -4.28
N ALA A 64 6.02 -11.93 -5.53
CA ALA A 64 5.36 -13.14 -6.01
C ALA A 64 5.98 -14.43 -5.44
N ASP A 65 7.17 -14.36 -4.86
CA ASP A 65 7.79 -15.47 -4.12
C ASP A 65 7.35 -15.44 -2.65
N PRO A 66 6.65 -16.48 -2.15
CA PRO A 66 6.21 -16.52 -0.77
C PRO A 66 7.34 -16.40 0.26
N GLY A 67 8.49 -17.02 0.01
CA GLY A 67 9.66 -16.97 0.90
C GLY A 67 10.28 -15.57 0.98
N ALA A 68 10.25 -14.83 -0.12
CA ALA A 68 10.80 -13.48 -0.18
C ALA A 68 10.00 -12.47 0.68
N CYS A 69 8.72 -12.69 0.91
CA CYS A 69 7.90 -11.82 1.75
C CYS A 69 8.38 -11.83 3.21
N ALA A 70 8.59 -13.01 3.79
CA ALA A 70 9.12 -13.15 5.15
C ALA A 70 10.55 -12.64 5.25
N ALA A 71 11.41 -12.99 4.28
CA ALA A 71 12.80 -12.53 4.24
C ALA A 71 12.91 -10.99 4.16
N LEU A 72 12.00 -10.32 3.43
CA LEU A 72 11.92 -8.87 3.38
C LEU A 72 11.64 -8.26 4.76
N VAL A 73 10.65 -8.79 5.47
CA VAL A 73 10.30 -8.31 6.82
C VAL A 73 11.47 -8.48 7.78
N GLU A 74 12.12 -9.67 7.79
CA GLU A 74 13.29 -9.92 8.64
C GLU A 74 14.44 -8.99 8.30
N SER A 75 14.69 -8.73 7.02
CA SER A 75 15.73 -7.79 6.57
C SER A 75 15.44 -6.35 7.04
N ALA A 76 14.19 -5.91 6.94
CA ALA A 76 13.77 -4.58 7.40
C ALA A 76 13.94 -4.45 8.92
N VAL A 77 13.52 -5.47 9.69
CA VAL A 77 13.71 -5.50 11.15
C VAL A 77 15.19 -5.51 11.51
N GLY A 78 16.00 -6.33 10.83
CA GLY A 78 17.45 -6.39 11.07
C GLY A 78 18.15 -5.05 10.84
N ALA A 79 17.79 -4.34 9.77
CA ALA A 79 18.38 -3.06 9.40
C ALA A 79 17.91 -1.89 10.29
N LEU A 80 16.62 -1.85 10.62
CA LEU A 80 16.03 -0.75 11.39
C LEU A 80 15.94 -1.03 12.89
N GLY A 81 16.17 -2.27 13.33
CA GLY A 81 16.12 -2.69 14.73
C GLY A 81 14.70 -2.90 15.26
N ARG A 82 13.67 -2.54 14.51
CA ARG A 82 12.25 -2.67 14.87
C ARG A 82 11.35 -2.57 13.62
N LEU A 83 10.08 -2.95 13.78
CA LEU A 83 9.05 -2.71 12.77
C LEU A 83 7.71 -2.39 13.46
N ASP A 84 7.24 -1.17 13.32
CA ASP A 84 5.99 -0.67 13.91
C ASP A 84 4.88 -0.50 12.87
N ILE A 85 5.26 -0.22 11.64
CA ILE A 85 4.33 0.12 10.57
C ILE A 85 4.66 -0.71 9.34
N LEU A 86 3.65 -1.41 8.81
CA LEU A 86 3.74 -2.11 7.53
C LEU A 86 2.74 -1.48 6.54
N ILE A 87 3.23 -1.08 5.37
CA ILE A 87 2.39 -0.53 4.31
C ILE A 87 2.49 -1.42 3.08
N ASN A 88 1.44 -2.21 2.84
CA ASN A 88 1.32 -3.12 1.71
C ASN A 88 0.70 -2.39 0.52
N MET A 89 1.54 -1.86 -0.38
CA MET A 89 1.09 -1.11 -1.55
C MET A 89 1.65 -1.60 -2.89
N ALA A 90 2.45 -2.67 -2.90
CA ALA A 90 2.88 -3.31 -4.14
C ALA A 90 1.67 -3.81 -4.93
N SER A 91 1.68 -3.59 -6.24
CA SER A 91 0.55 -3.95 -7.09
C SER A 91 0.98 -4.26 -8.53
N VAL A 92 0.25 -5.17 -9.16
CA VAL A 92 0.32 -5.49 -10.58
C VAL A 92 -0.98 -5.01 -11.24
N TYR A 93 -0.90 -3.97 -12.05
CA TYR A 93 -2.04 -3.35 -12.71
C TYR A 93 -1.92 -3.52 -14.22
N VAL A 94 -2.45 -4.63 -14.73
CA VAL A 94 -2.39 -5.00 -16.15
C VAL A 94 -3.81 -5.24 -16.66
N GLN A 95 -4.14 -4.57 -17.77
CA GLN A 95 -5.38 -4.83 -18.49
C GLN A 95 -5.19 -6.02 -19.44
N ARG A 96 -6.15 -6.96 -19.43
CA ARG A 96 -6.19 -8.08 -20.36
C ARG A 96 -7.64 -8.48 -20.65
N PRO A 97 -8.04 -8.65 -21.92
CA PRO A 97 -9.37 -9.15 -22.26
C PRO A 97 -9.64 -10.49 -21.57
N PHE A 98 -10.86 -10.70 -21.08
CA PHE A 98 -11.18 -11.90 -20.29
C PHE A 98 -10.86 -13.20 -21.03
N ALA A 99 -11.10 -13.26 -22.33
CA ALA A 99 -10.80 -14.45 -23.15
C ALA A 99 -9.30 -14.79 -23.26
N GLU A 100 -8.42 -13.82 -22.93
CA GLU A 100 -6.95 -13.98 -23.00
C GLU A 100 -6.31 -14.18 -21.61
N VAL A 101 -7.10 -14.06 -20.54
CA VAL A 101 -6.57 -14.22 -19.18
C VAL A 101 -6.15 -15.68 -18.96
N THR A 102 -4.88 -15.88 -18.66
CA THR A 102 -4.31 -17.18 -18.32
C THR A 102 -4.24 -17.38 -16.80
N ALA A 103 -4.03 -18.62 -16.36
CA ALA A 103 -3.74 -18.92 -14.95
C ALA A 103 -2.48 -18.18 -14.45
N ALA A 104 -1.49 -17.98 -15.32
CA ALA A 104 -0.28 -17.23 -14.97
C ALA A 104 -0.59 -15.73 -14.74
N ASP A 105 -1.44 -15.11 -15.57
CA ASP A 105 -1.89 -13.73 -15.38
C ASP A 105 -2.67 -13.57 -14.07
N TRP A 106 -3.56 -14.52 -13.78
CA TRP A 106 -4.29 -14.57 -12.53
C TRP A 106 -3.34 -14.64 -11.33
N ASN A 107 -2.43 -15.63 -11.33
CA ASN A 107 -1.49 -15.82 -10.24
C ASN A 107 -0.58 -14.60 -10.04
N ALA A 108 -0.08 -13.99 -11.11
CA ALA A 108 0.80 -12.82 -11.03
C ALA A 108 0.15 -11.66 -10.24
N VAL A 109 -1.15 -11.45 -10.39
CA VAL A 109 -1.88 -10.41 -9.67
C VAL A 109 -2.20 -10.85 -8.23
N ILE A 110 -2.77 -12.05 -8.05
CA ILE A 110 -3.14 -12.56 -6.71
C ILE A 110 -1.91 -12.67 -5.81
N ASP A 111 -0.80 -13.14 -6.34
CA ASP A 111 0.44 -13.35 -5.61
C ASP A 111 1.03 -12.04 -5.06
N VAL A 112 1.00 -10.97 -5.84
CA VAL A 112 1.59 -9.68 -5.46
C VAL A 112 0.59 -8.81 -4.70
N ASP A 113 -0.66 -8.71 -5.17
CA ASP A 113 -1.61 -7.74 -4.63
C ASP A 113 -2.33 -8.24 -3.36
N LEU A 114 -2.51 -9.56 -3.21
CA LEU A 114 -3.26 -10.14 -2.10
C LEU A 114 -2.39 -11.05 -1.22
N ARG A 115 -1.78 -12.11 -1.81
CA ARG A 115 -1.00 -13.08 -1.03
C ARG A 115 0.20 -12.43 -0.33
N ALA A 116 0.94 -11.55 -1.02
CA ALA A 116 2.08 -10.87 -0.41
C ALA A 116 1.66 -9.98 0.76
N ALA A 117 0.53 -9.27 0.67
CA ALA A 117 0.01 -8.48 1.78
C ALA A 117 -0.26 -9.33 3.03
N PHE A 118 -0.85 -10.53 2.86
CA PHE A 118 -1.03 -11.50 3.94
C PHE A 118 0.31 -11.99 4.50
N LEU A 119 1.24 -12.42 3.65
CA LEU A 119 2.51 -12.99 4.09
C LEU A 119 3.41 -11.96 4.80
N CYS A 120 3.45 -10.72 4.30
CA CYS A 120 4.17 -9.65 4.98
C CYS A 120 3.53 -9.30 6.34
N ALA A 121 2.19 -9.25 6.42
CA ALA A 121 1.48 -9.04 7.67
C ALA A 121 1.74 -10.18 8.67
N HIS A 122 1.69 -11.44 8.21
CA HIS A 122 1.98 -12.62 9.02
C HIS A 122 3.40 -12.60 9.59
N ALA A 123 4.39 -12.22 8.78
CA ALA A 123 5.78 -12.11 9.23
C ALA A 123 6.01 -10.88 10.15
N ALA A 124 5.31 -9.77 9.93
CA ALA A 124 5.44 -8.56 10.72
C ALA A 124 4.78 -8.66 12.11
N ALA A 125 3.65 -9.36 12.23
CA ALA A 125 2.86 -9.44 13.46
C ALA A 125 3.66 -9.90 14.69
N PRO A 126 4.54 -10.93 14.66
CA PRO A 126 5.37 -11.31 15.81
C PRO A 126 6.31 -10.19 16.27
N HIS A 127 6.86 -9.39 15.36
CA HIS A 127 7.73 -8.26 15.69
C HIS A 127 6.93 -7.13 16.33
N MET A 128 5.78 -6.79 15.76
CA MET A 128 4.87 -5.78 16.31
C MET A 128 4.36 -6.16 17.70
N ARG A 129 3.97 -7.43 17.90
CA ARG A 129 3.54 -7.97 19.19
C ARG A 129 4.59 -7.79 20.27
N ARG A 130 5.86 -8.11 19.98
CA ARG A 130 6.98 -7.93 20.94
C ARG A 130 7.20 -6.47 21.33
N GLN A 131 6.76 -5.52 20.54
CA GLN A 131 6.90 -4.08 20.77
C GLN A 131 5.63 -3.44 21.37
N GLY A 132 4.61 -4.24 21.69
CA GLY A 132 3.36 -3.80 22.29
C GLY A 132 2.33 -3.26 21.30
N GLY A 133 2.49 -3.56 20.01
CA GLY A 133 1.52 -3.22 18.99
C GLY A 133 2.13 -2.74 17.68
N GLY A 134 1.30 -2.44 16.69
CA GLY A 134 1.71 -1.99 15.37
C GLY A 134 0.58 -1.43 14.52
N ARG A 135 0.90 -1.02 13.31
CA ARG A 135 -0.06 -0.54 12.31
C ARG A 135 0.20 -1.21 10.97
N ILE A 136 -0.82 -1.79 10.38
CA ILE A 136 -0.79 -2.36 9.03
C ILE A 136 -1.76 -1.57 8.16
N VAL A 137 -1.27 -1.03 7.04
CA VAL A 137 -2.08 -0.33 6.05
C VAL A 137 -1.98 -1.06 4.73
N ASN A 138 -3.07 -1.65 4.29
CA ASN A 138 -3.18 -2.33 3.01
C ASN A 138 -3.69 -1.37 1.92
N PHE A 139 -3.40 -1.67 0.66
CA PHE A 139 -3.90 -0.88 -0.47
C PHE A 139 -4.90 -1.68 -1.31
N SER A 140 -6.17 -1.33 -1.18
CA SER A 140 -7.26 -1.79 -2.02
C SER A 140 -7.42 -0.86 -3.24
N ASP A 141 -8.64 -0.67 -3.70
CA ASP A 141 -9.04 0.23 -4.79
C ASP A 141 -10.46 0.75 -4.55
N TRP A 142 -10.76 1.98 -4.98
CA TRP A 142 -12.08 2.57 -4.80
C TRP A 142 -13.20 1.77 -5.49
N ILE A 143 -12.91 1.13 -6.63
CA ILE A 143 -13.90 0.28 -7.32
C ILE A 143 -14.21 -0.99 -6.52
N ALA A 144 -13.21 -1.59 -5.87
CA ALA A 144 -13.39 -2.74 -5.00
C ALA A 144 -14.24 -2.36 -3.77
N LYS A 145 -13.90 -1.26 -3.09
CA LYS A 145 -14.70 -0.75 -1.95
C LYS A 145 -16.11 -0.31 -2.35
N SER A 146 -16.33 0.08 -3.61
CA SER A 146 -17.66 0.44 -4.10
C SER A 146 -18.55 -0.76 -4.44
N GLY A 147 -17.97 -1.98 -4.47
CA GLY A 147 -18.67 -3.21 -4.83
C GLY A 147 -19.17 -3.22 -6.28
N ARG A 148 -18.63 -2.38 -7.15
CA ARG A 148 -19.03 -2.23 -8.56
C ARG A 148 -17.83 -2.24 -9.47
N PRO A 149 -17.57 -3.32 -10.21
CA PRO A 149 -16.54 -3.31 -11.26
C PRO A 149 -16.94 -2.29 -12.34
N ARG A 150 -16.00 -1.42 -12.73
CA ARG A 150 -16.24 -0.34 -13.72
C ARG A 150 -15.34 -0.44 -14.93
N TYR A 151 -14.31 -1.25 -14.87
CA TYR A 151 -13.32 -1.39 -15.96
C TYR A 151 -13.29 -2.82 -16.48
N VAL A 152 -13.40 -2.95 -17.80
CA VAL A 152 -13.29 -4.23 -18.50
C VAL A 152 -11.81 -4.61 -18.62
N GLY A 153 -11.50 -5.89 -18.45
CA GLY A 153 -10.15 -6.41 -18.59
C GLY A 153 -9.30 -6.43 -17.31
N TYR A 154 -9.91 -6.17 -16.14
CA TYR A 154 -9.21 -6.14 -14.86
C TYR A 154 -9.73 -7.17 -13.85
N VAL A 155 -10.22 -8.34 -14.32
CA VAL A 155 -10.85 -9.34 -13.46
C VAL A 155 -9.92 -9.81 -12.32
N PRO A 156 -8.65 -10.24 -12.55
CA PRO A 156 -7.77 -10.65 -11.46
C PRO A 156 -7.50 -9.51 -10.46
N TYR A 157 -7.27 -8.30 -10.96
CA TYR A 157 -7.00 -7.11 -10.14
C TYR A 157 -8.20 -6.77 -9.24
N TYR A 158 -9.42 -6.71 -9.81
CA TYR A 158 -10.62 -6.42 -9.05
C TYR A 158 -10.84 -7.44 -7.93
N VAL A 159 -10.64 -8.73 -8.21
CA VAL A 159 -10.77 -9.80 -7.22
C VAL A 159 -9.71 -9.66 -6.13
N ALA A 160 -8.44 -9.43 -6.50
CA ALA A 160 -7.37 -9.22 -5.53
C ALA A 160 -7.65 -8.03 -4.60
N LYS A 161 -8.06 -6.87 -5.17
CA LYS A 161 -8.34 -5.66 -4.39
C LYS A 161 -9.59 -5.78 -3.51
N THR A 162 -10.59 -6.56 -3.93
CA THR A 162 -11.72 -6.93 -3.08
C THR A 162 -11.27 -7.88 -1.96
N GLY A 163 -10.40 -8.84 -2.28
CA GLY A 163 -9.79 -9.74 -1.30
C GLY A 163 -8.96 -8.99 -0.24
N VAL A 164 -8.30 -7.90 -0.61
CA VAL A 164 -7.56 -7.04 0.34
C VAL A 164 -8.51 -6.40 1.39
N ILE A 165 -9.73 -6.04 1.02
CA ILE A 165 -10.73 -5.52 1.98
C ILE A 165 -11.07 -6.61 3.00
N ALA A 166 -11.43 -7.80 2.53
CA ALA A 166 -11.76 -8.93 3.40
C ALA A 166 -10.55 -9.35 4.28
N LEU A 167 -9.33 -9.35 3.72
CA LEU A 167 -8.11 -9.61 4.47
C LEU A 167 -7.89 -8.57 5.57
N THR A 168 -8.15 -7.29 5.29
CA THR A 168 -8.02 -6.20 6.26
C THR A 168 -8.96 -6.39 7.44
N GLU A 169 -10.22 -6.72 7.19
CA GLU A 169 -11.23 -6.97 8.22
C GLU A 169 -10.89 -8.20 9.07
N ALA A 170 -10.48 -9.30 8.42
CA ALA A 170 -10.10 -10.52 9.12
C ALA A 170 -8.86 -10.31 10.01
N LEU A 171 -7.81 -9.68 9.48
CA LEU A 171 -6.59 -9.40 10.26
C LEU A 171 -6.85 -8.39 11.39
N ALA A 172 -7.74 -7.42 11.20
CA ALA A 172 -8.11 -6.49 12.25
C ALA A 172 -8.72 -7.21 13.46
N LEU A 173 -9.57 -8.21 13.22
CA LEU A 173 -10.15 -9.03 14.28
C LEU A 173 -9.09 -9.91 14.96
N GLU A 174 -8.27 -10.60 14.17
CA GLU A 174 -7.25 -11.55 14.67
C GLU A 174 -6.14 -10.87 15.48
N LEU A 175 -5.77 -9.63 15.14
CA LEU A 175 -4.61 -8.95 15.71
C LEU A 175 -4.96 -7.86 16.74
N ALA A 176 -6.25 -7.62 16.99
CA ALA A 176 -6.71 -6.58 17.91
C ALA A 176 -6.18 -6.77 19.34
N ALA A 177 -6.16 -8.01 19.84
CA ALA A 177 -5.66 -8.33 21.18
C ALA A 177 -4.16 -8.01 21.35
N ASP A 178 -3.41 -7.96 20.26
CA ASP A 178 -1.99 -7.60 20.21
C ASP A 178 -1.75 -6.09 20.02
N ASN A 179 -2.82 -5.27 20.06
CA ASN A 179 -2.76 -3.83 19.76
C ASN A 179 -2.17 -3.53 18.34
N ILE A 180 -2.39 -4.44 17.39
CA ILE A 180 -2.02 -4.25 15.99
C ILE A 180 -3.28 -3.86 15.22
N LEU A 181 -3.34 -2.60 14.78
CA LEU A 181 -4.49 -2.10 14.04
C LEU A 181 -4.25 -2.29 12.54
N VAL A 182 -5.22 -2.86 11.85
CA VAL A 182 -5.14 -3.19 10.43
C VAL A 182 -6.23 -2.46 9.68
N ASN A 183 -5.83 -1.61 8.74
CA ASN A 183 -6.74 -0.82 7.91
C ASN A 183 -6.32 -0.85 6.45
N ALA A 184 -7.14 -0.33 5.57
CA ALA A 184 -6.82 -0.19 4.16
C ALA A 184 -7.14 1.21 3.63
N ILE A 185 -6.43 1.59 2.57
CA ILE A 185 -6.75 2.72 1.71
C ILE A 185 -7.28 2.19 0.38
N ALA A 186 -8.32 2.81 -0.12
CA ALA A 186 -8.91 2.56 -1.43
C ALA A 186 -8.75 3.81 -2.30
N PRO A 187 -7.62 3.96 -3.04
CA PRO A 187 -7.35 5.11 -3.88
C PRO A 187 -8.30 5.18 -5.07
N GLY A 188 -8.71 6.39 -5.42
CA GLY A 188 -9.35 6.71 -6.69
C GLY A 188 -8.35 7.27 -7.70
N PRO A 189 -8.74 8.28 -8.50
CA PRO A 189 -7.88 8.91 -9.49
C PRO A 189 -6.82 9.78 -8.80
N ILE A 190 -5.71 9.17 -8.44
CA ILE A 190 -4.59 9.82 -7.74
C ILE A 190 -3.57 10.35 -8.74
N LEU A 191 -3.09 9.49 -9.62
CA LEU A 191 -2.09 9.81 -10.64
C LEU A 191 -2.49 9.21 -11.98
N ALA A 192 -2.42 10.01 -13.02
CA ALA A 192 -2.65 9.51 -14.36
C ALA A 192 -1.57 8.49 -14.76
N PRO A 193 -1.95 7.38 -15.42
CA PRO A 193 -0.99 6.48 -16.05
C PRO A 193 -0.13 7.22 -17.09
N PRO A 194 1.13 6.80 -17.31
CA PRO A 194 1.92 7.34 -18.39
C PRO A 194 1.23 7.16 -19.76
N GLY A 195 1.24 8.19 -20.58
CA GLY A 195 0.60 8.17 -21.90
C GLY A 195 -0.90 8.53 -21.91
N THR A 196 -1.50 8.86 -20.77
CA THR A 196 -2.88 9.36 -20.72
C THR A 196 -3.01 10.65 -21.52
N THR A 197 -3.97 10.70 -22.43
CA THR A 197 -4.23 11.89 -23.28
C THR A 197 -4.92 13.00 -22.49
N GLY A 198 -4.89 14.24 -23.03
CA GLY A 198 -5.59 15.38 -22.41
C GLY A 198 -7.09 15.15 -22.25
N ASP A 199 -7.73 14.53 -23.24
CA ASP A 199 -9.16 14.22 -23.19
C ASP A 199 -9.48 13.17 -22.11
N GLU A 200 -8.65 12.15 -21.97
CA GLU A 200 -8.79 11.15 -20.90
C GLU A 200 -8.57 11.76 -19.51
N LEU A 201 -7.58 12.65 -19.36
CA LEU A 201 -7.35 13.38 -18.11
C LEU A 201 -8.62 14.15 -17.73
N LYS A 202 -9.15 14.93 -18.70
CA LYS A 202 -10.35 15.73 -18.48
C LYS A 202 -11.58 14.89 -18.19
N ALA A 203 -11.77 13.77 -18.88
CA ALA A 203 -12.88 12.85 -18.64
C ALA A 203 -12.86 12.30 -17.19
N VAL A 204 -11.67 12.03 -16.64
CA VAL A 204 -11.52 11.59 -15.24
C VAL A 204 -11.83 12.74 -14.27
N GLU A 205 -11.38 13.95 -14.55
CA GLU A 205 -11.67 15.14 -13.76
C GLU A 205 -13.18 15.45 -13.75
N ASP A 206 -13.81 15.47 -14.92
CA ASP A 206 -15.26 15.72 -15.08
C ASP A 206 -16.10 14.66 -14.38
N ALA A 207 -15.61 13.41 -14.31
CA ALA A 207 -16.30 12.33 -13.62
C ALA A 207 -15.96 12.24 -12.11
N THR A 208 -15.06 13.09 -11.60
CA THR A 208 -14.71 13.17 -10.18
C THR A 208 -15.40 14.40 -9.57
N PRO A 209 -16.22 14.27 -8.51
CA PRO A 209 -16.89 15.42 -7.89
C PRO A 209 -15.99 16.60 -7.51
N LEU A 210 -14.77 16.32 -7.03
CA LEU A 210 -13.80 17.38 -6.73
C LEU A 210 -13.09 17.95 -7.97
N GLY A 211 -13.41 17.49 -9.18
CA GLY A 211 -12.96 18.07 -10.45
C GLY A 211 -11.46 17.98 -10.71
N ARG A 212 -10.73 17.12 -10.03
CA ARG A 212 -9.26 17.02 -10.16
C ARG A 212 -8.73 15.62 -9.82
N TRP A 213 -7.52 15.35 -10.23
CA TRP A 213 -6.71 14.26 -9.71
C TRP A 213 -6.25 14.56 -8.27
N GLY A 214 -6.15 13.53 -7.44
CA GLY A 214 -5.82 13.68 -6.02
C GLY A 214 -4.36 14.10 -5.77
N GLY A 215 -3.44 13.48 -6.46
CA GLY A 215 -2.01 13.57 -6.15
C GLY A 215 -1.59 12.65 -4.99
N GLU A 216 -0.31 12.32 -4.96
CA GLU A 216 0.27 11.37 -4.00
C GLU A 216 0.12 11.82 -2.55
N ILE A 217 0.13 13.14 -2.32
CA ILE A 217 0.05 13.71 -0.98
C ILE A 217 -1.29 13.38 -0.29
N GLU A 218 -2.38 13.25 -1.04
CA GLU A 218 -3.67 12.89 -0.42
C GLU A 218 -3.65 11.45 0.12
N ILE A 219 -2.94 10.55 -0.56
CA ILE A 219 -2.72 9.20 -0.04
C ILE A 219 -1.84 9.21 1.20
N ALA A 220 -0.76 10.00 1.21
CA ALA A 220 0.10 10.11 2.37
C ALA A 220 -0.66 10.65 3.60
N LYS A 221 -1.53 11.64 3.43
CA LYS A 221 -2.42 12.12 4.50
C LYS A 221 -3.30 11.01 5.06
N GLY A 222 -3.88 10.17 4.19
CA GLY A 222 -4.69 9.04 4.61
C GLY A 222 -3.89 7.99 5.37
N VAL A 223 -2.68 7.65 4.90
CA VAL A 223 -1.77 6.75 5.62
C VAL A 223 -1.46 7.31 7.01
N ILE A 224 -1.07 8.58 7.11
CA ILE A 224 -0.76 9.23 8.39
C ILE A 224 -1.97 9.18 9.34
N ALA A 225 -3.17 9.49 8.85
CA ALA A 225 -4.37 9.45 9.69
C ALA A 225 -4.64 8.04 10.25
N LEU A 226 -4.40 6.98 9.47
CA LEU A 226 -4.59 5.59 9.92
C LEU A 226 -3.49 5.13 10.88
N VAL A 227 -2.23 5.51 10.67
CA VAL A 227 -1.14 5.06 11.55
C VAL A 227 -1.09 5.86 12.86
N ASP A 228 -1.54 7.12 12.84
CA ASP A 228 -1.63 7.96 14.03
C ASP A 228 -2.80 7.58 14.94
N SER A 229 -3.91 7.11 14.38
CA SER A 229 -5.09 6.70 15.14
C SER A 229 -4.83 5.48 16.02
N ASP A 230 -5.42 5.50 17.23
CA ASP A 230 -5.42 4.38 18.18
C ASP A 230 -6.79 3.67 18.28
N PHE A 231 -7.78 4.08 17.45
CA PHE A 231 -9.14 3.53 17.54
C PHE A 231 -9.79 3.25 16.16
N ILE A 232 -8.99 3.22 15.08
CA ILE A 232 -9.47 2.81 13.75
C ILE A 232 -8.82 1.48 13.40
N THR A 233 -9.64 0.42 13.26
CA THR A 233 -9.19 -0.90 12.79
C THR A 233 -10.30 -1.58 11.99
N GLY A 234 -9.94 -2.36 10.97
CA GLY A 234 -10.89 -3.04 10.08
C GLY A 234 -11.50 -2.12 9.02
N GLU A 235 -11.12 -0.85 8.96
CA GLU A 235 -11.71 0.10 8.01
C GLU A 235 -10.93 0.15 6.70
N THR A 236 -11.68 0.33 5.62
CA THR A 236 -11.12 0.68 4.30
C THR A 236 -11.61 2.06 3.91
N ILE A 237 -10.74 3.07 3.98
CA ILE A 237 -11.10 4.44 3.64
C ILE A 237 -10.87 4.74 2.16
N ARG A 238 -11.85 5.37 1.50
CA ARG A 238 -11.70 5.87 0.13
C ARG A 238 -10.98 7.21 0.12
N ILE A 239 -10.05 7.36 -0.82
CA ILE A 239 -9.43 8.63 -1.15
C ILE A 239 -9.58 8.81 -2.65
N ASP A 240 -10.76 9.24 -3.09
CA ASP A 240 -11.18 9.17 -4.48
C ASP A 240 -11.85 10.47 -5.01
N GLY A 241 -11.82 11.54 -4.24
CA GLY A 241 -12.46 12.81 -4.63
C GLY A 241 -13.97 12.72 -4.83
N GLY A 242 -14.62 11.73 -4.22
CA GLY A 242 -16.05 11.48 -4.35
C GLY A 242 -16.42 10.65 -5.60
N ARG A 243 -15.46 10.06 -6.31
CA ARG A 243 -15.69 9.29 -7.54
C ARG A 243 -16.74 8.19 -7.37
N HIS A 244 -16.86 7.59 -6.20
CA HIS A 244 -17.77 6.49 -5.93
C HIS A 244 -19.23 6.88 -5.82
N VAL A 245 -19.54 8.17 -5.60
CA VAL A 245 -20.93 8.66 -5.46
C VAL A 245 -21.52 9.17 -6.78
N LYS A 246 -20.73 9.16 -7.87
CA LYS A 246 -21.12 9.65 -9.20
C LYS A 246 -21.28 8.56 -10.25
#